data_3e0a97af699bd3185fd69e4f347e15c0
#
_entry.id   3e0a97af699bd3185fd69e4f347e15c0
#
_cell.length_a   1.000
_cell.length_b   1.000
_cell.length_c   1.000
_cell.angle_alpha   90.00
_cell.angle_beta   90.00
_cell.angle_gamma   90.00
#
_symmetry.space_group_name_H-M   'P 1'
#
loop_
_entity.id
_entity.type
_entity.pdbx_description
1 polymer ?
#
loop_
_entity_poly.entity_id
_entity_poly.type
_entity_poly.pdbx_seq_one_letter_code
_entity_poly.pdbx_strand_id
1 'polypeptide(L)'
;MISSNDFRPGVSIELDGAVWRVVEFLHVKPGKGSAFVRTKLKNVQTGSVLERNFRAGETVPQAVLEKSTMQHTYKDADDYVFMDMETYEENRLSAAQIGDRVKYLKEGMEVNVVRWNTQVMEVELPNSVVLEVIQTDPGVKGDTATGGTKPAIVETGAQVMVPLFISIGERIKVDTRTDSYLGRE
;
A
#
# COMPACT_ATOMS: atom_id res chain seq x y z
N MET A 1 -25.93 2.69 1.75
CA MET A 1 -25.94 2.94 3.20
C MET A 1 -25.59 1.68 3.96
N ILE A 2 -24.77 1.80 4.98
CA ILE A 2 -24.38 0.70 5.86
C ILE A 2 -24.62 1.11 7.32
N SER A 3 -25.12 0.18 8.14
CA SER A 3 -25.27 0.40 9.57
C SER A 3 -23.95 0.23 10.31
N SER A 4 -23.72 1.05 11.33
CA SER A 4 -22.56 0.88 12.22
C SER A 4 -22.47 -0.49 12.87
N ASN A 5 -23.62 -1.16 13.04
CA ASN A 5 -23.67 -2.53 13.56
C ASN A 5 -23.08 -3.56 12.60
N ASP A 6 -22.96 -3.21 11.33
CA ASP A 6 -22.43 -4.09 10.27
C ASP A 6 -20.97 -3.79 9.93
N PHE A 7 -20.34 -2.88 10.65
CA PHE A 7 -18.92 -2.56 10.43
C PHE A 7 -18.05 -3.79 10.66
N ARG A 8 -17.15 -4.01 9.71
CA ARG A 8 -16.12 -5.07 9.77
C ARG A 8 -14.83 -4.50 9.18
N PRO A 9 -13.67 -5.00 9.57
CA PRO A 9 -12.42 -4.62 8.92
C PRO A 9 -12.49 -4.83 7.42
N GLY A 10 -12.07 -3.81 6.66
CA GLY A 10 -12.15 -3.81 5.20
C GLY A 10 -13.37 -3.11 4.60
N VAL A 11 -14.41 -2.84 5.38
CA VAL A 11 -15.56 -2.05 4.92
C VAL A 11 -15.13 -0.62 4.67
N SER A 12 -15.54 -0.05 3.54
CA SER A 12 -15.26 1.35 3.18
C SER A 12 -16.52 2.20 3.27
N ILE A 13 -16.39 3.35 3.91
CA ILE A 13 -17.48 4.32 4.12
C ILE A 13 -17.10 5.68 3.59
N GLU A 14 -18.10 6.48 3.25
CA GLU A 14 -17.94 7.89 2.91
C GLU A 14 -18.12 8.74 4.17
N LEU A 15 -17.18 9.63 4.44
CA LEU A 15 -17.23 10.50 5.58
C LEU A 15 -16.56 11.82 5.23
N ASP A 16 -17.31 12.92 5.33
CA ASP A 16 -16.81 14.28 5.08
C ASP A 16 -16.11 14.42 3.71
N GLY A 17 -16.68 13.78 2.68
CA GLY A 17 -16.17 13.85 1.31
C GLY A 17 -14.95 12.97 1.03
N ALA A 18 -14.56 12.13 1.96
CA ALA A 18 -13.44 11.19 1.82
C ALA A 18 -13.89 9.75 2.01
N VAL A 19 -13.07 8.82 1.55
CA VAL A 19 -13.30 7.39 1.74
C VAL A 19 -12.41 6.88 2.87
N TRP A 20 -13.04 6.22 3.82
CA TRP A 20 -12.40 5.66 5.00
C TRP A 20 -12.65 4.16 5.07
N ARG A 21 -11.60 3.41 5.34
CA ARG A 21 -11.69 1.95 5.55
C ARG A 21 -11.73 1.65 7.03
N VAL A 22 -12.66 0.82 7.45
CA VAL A 22 -12.72 0.33 8.83
C VAL A 22 -11.52 -0.60 9.07
N VAL A 23 -10.70 -0.27 10.06
CA VAL A 23 -9.53 -1.07 10.47
C VAL A 23 -9.87 -1.92 11.68
N GLU A 24 -10.48 -1.29 12.67
CA GLU A 24 -10.89 -1.92 13.92
C GLU A 24 -12.24 -1.36 14.37
N PHE A 25 -13.03 -2.15 15.05
CA PHE A 25 -14.29 -1.71 15.63
C PHE A 25 -14.53 -2.41 16.95
N LEU A 26 -15.27 -1.73 17.83
CA LEU A 26 -15.67 -2.26 19.13
C LEU A 26 -17.07 -1.77 19.47
N HIS A 27 -17.99 -2.71 19.71
CA HIS A 27 -19.31 -2.38 20.23
C HIS A 27 -19.23 -2.12 21.73
N VAL A 28 -19.64 -0.93 22.15
CA VAL A 28 -19.61 -0.51 23.54
C VAL A 28 -21.04 -0.29 24.03
N LYS A 29 -21.39 -0.98 25.12
CA LYS A 29 -22.65 -0.80 25.84
C LYS A 29 -22.35 -0.23 27.22
N PRO A 30 -22.36 1.11 27.37
CA PRO A 30 -22.06 1.71 28.67
C PRO A 30 -23.17 1.43 29.68
N GLY A 31 -22.85 1.39 30.95
CA GLY A 31 -23.84 1.22 32.01
C GLY A 31 -24.82 2.39 32.11
N LYS A 32 -24.43 3.57 31.66
CA LYS A 32 -25.27 4.76 31.48
C LYS A 32 -24.98 5.35 30.11
N GLY A 33 -26.04 5.67 29.38
CA GLY A 33 -25.95 6.25 28.04
C GLY A 33 -26.24 5.26 26.92
N SER A 34 -26.23 5.74 25.70
CA SER A 34 -26.57 4.95 24.52
C SER A 34 -25.37 4.09 24.07
N ALA A 35 -25.67 2.90 23.54
CA ALA A 35 -24.67 2.05 22.94
C ALA A 35 -24.05 2.73 21.71
N PHE A 36 -22.76 2.51 21.51
CA PHE A 36 -22.03 3.06 20.36
C PHE A 36 -20.99 2.08 19.84
N VAL A 37 -20.54 2.33 18.61
CA VAL A 37 -19.45 1.56 17.96
C VAL A 37 -18.23 2.47 17.88
N ARG A 38 -17.20 2.13 18.62
CA ARG A 38 -15.89 2.79 18.52
C ARG A 38 -15.18 2.23 17.30
N THR A 39 -14.85 3.09 16.36
CA THR A 39 -14.34 2.66 15.06
C THR A 39 -13.03 3.37 14.74
N LYS A 40 -12.02 2.59 14.41
CA LYS A 40 -10.76 3.08 13.88
C LYS A 40 -10.81 3.06 12.37
N LEU A 41 -10.60 4.21 11.77
CA LEU A 41 -10.73 4.43 10.32
C LEU A 41 -9.39 4.83 9.74
N LYS A 42 -9.09 4.29 8.55
CA LYS A 42 -7.93 4.68 7.76
C LYS A 42 -8.40 5.34 6.47
N ASN A 43 -7.90 6.54 6.19
CA ASN A 43 -8.17 7.21 4.93
C ASN A 43 -7.52 6.42 3.79
N VAL A 44 -8.31 6.00 2.81
CA VAL A 44 -7.83 5.17 1.70
C VAL A 44 -6.79 5.90 0.85
N GLN A 45 -6.94 7.21 0.67
CA GLN A 45 -6.08 8.02 -0.18
C GLN A 45 -4.83 8.52 0.55
N THR A 46 -4.97 9.02 1.77
CA THR A 46 -3.87 9.66 2.52
C THR A 46 -3.16 8.71 3.49
N GLY A 47 -3.82 7.62 3.88
CA GLY A 47 -3.31 6.71 4.90
C GLY A 47 -3.48 7.20 6.35
N SER A 48 -4.03 8.39 6.56
CA SER A 48 -4.30 8.93 7.90
C SER A 48 -5.25 8.05 8.67
N VAL A 49 -5.02 7.93 9.97
CA VAL A 49 -5.86 7.13 10.86
C VAL A 49 -6.55 8.04 11.86
N LEU A 50 -7.85 7.81 12.06
CA LEU A 50 -8.63 8.47 13.10
C LEU A 50 -9.54 7.47 13.81
N GLU A 51 -9.95 7.81 15.02
CA GLU A 51 -10.96 7.10 15.77
C GLU A 51 -12.25 7.91 15.80
N ARG A 52 -13.38 7.25 15.55
CA ARG A 52 -14.69 7.89 15.61
C ARG A 52 -15.72 6.94 16.24
N ASN A 53 -16.60 7.51 17.05
CA ASN A 53 -17.70 6.81 17.65
C ASN A 53 -18.97 7.02 16.82
N PHE A 54 -19.64 5.95 16.48
CA PHE A 54 -20.95 5.97 15.83
C PHE A 54 -22.00 5.43 16.79
N ARG A 55 -23.19 6.00 16.75
CA ARG A 55 -24.32 5.41 17.53
C ARG A 55 -24.58 4.00 16.99
N ALA A 56 -24.97 3.09 17.89
CA ALA A 56 -25.38 1.76 17.47
C ALA A 56 -26.56 1.88 16.51
N GLY A 57 -26.44 1.26 15.31
CA GLY A 57 -27.46 1.32 14.27
C GLY A 57 -27.45 2.60 13.42
N GLU A 58 -26.53 3.54 13.67
CA GLU A 58 -26.36 4.71 12.80
C GLU A 58 -25.97 4.28 11.39
N THR A 59 -26.60 4.86 10.37
CA THR A 59 -26.28 4.57 8.98
C THR A 59 -25.39 5.64 8.38
N VAL A 60 -24.41 5.19 7.59
CA VAL A 60 -23.51 6.07 6.82
C VAL A 60 -23.44 5.58 5.38
N PRO A 61 -23.12 6.45 4.41
CA PRO A 61 -22.92 6.00 3.03
C PRO A 61 -21.76 5.00 2.95
N GLN A 62 -22.01 3.87 2.31
CA GLN A 62 -20.95 2.91 2.00
C GLN A 62 -20.26 3.34 0.71
N ALA A 63 -18.93 3.40 0.72
CA ALA A 63 -18.17 3.68 -0.48
C ALA A 63 -18.00 2.40 -1.30
N VAL A 64 -18.38 2.45 -2.57
CA VAL A 64 -18.15 1.37 -3.51
C VAL A 64 -16.85 1.65 -4.25
N LEU A 65 -15.85 0.81 -4.02
CA LEU A 65 -14.54 0.91 -4.66
C LEU A 65 -14.47 -0.07 -5.83
N GLU A 66 -14.01 0.42 -6.97
CA GLU A 66 -13.74 -0.39 -8.15
C GLU A 66 -12.24 -0.72 -8.20
N LYS A 67 -11.92 -1.98 -8.40
CA LYS A 67 -10.55 -2.46 -8.48
C LYS A 67 -10.29 -3.02 -9.88
N SER A 68 -9.26 -2.50 -10.54
CA SER A 68 -8.83 -2.96 -11.87
C SER A 68 -7.39 -3.44 -11.80
N THR A 69 -7.12 -4.61 -12.40
CA THR A 69 -5.74 -5.09 -12.55
C THR A 69 -5.12 -4.43 -13.76
N MET A 70 -3.97 -3.79 -13.57
CA MET A 70 -3.22 -3.10 -14.62
C MET A 70 -1.77 -3.53 -14.60
N GLN A 71 -1.11 -3.46 -15.77
CA GLN A 71 0.30 -3.74 -15.91
C GLN A 71 1.06 -2.44 -16.19
N HIS A 72 2.12 -2.19 -15.42
CA HIS A 72 3.01 -1.07 -15.71
C HIS A 72 3.82 -1.36 -16.97
N THR A 73 3.69 -0.51 -17.98
CA THR A 73 4.34 -0.70 -19.26
C THR A 73 5.62 0.11 -19.41
N TYR A 74 5.56 1.43 -19.16
CA TYR A 74 6.73 2.30 -19.23
C TYR A 74 6.50 3.60 -18.45
N LYS A 75 7.58 4.32 -18.24
CA LYS A 75 7.55 5.66 -17.65
C LYS A 75 7.71 6.70 -18.76
N ASP A 76 6.81 7.68 -18.81
CA ASP A 76 6.85 8.79 -19.75
C ASP A 76 6.96 10.10 -18.98
N ALA A 77 8.14 10.72 -19.01
CA ALA A 77 8.48 11.90 -18.19
C ALA A 77 8.21 11.63 -16.70
N ASP A 78 7.27 12.35 -16.07
CA ASP A 78 6.91 12.16 -14.66
C ASP A 78 5.71 11.21 -14.46
N ASP A 79 5.13 10.71 -15.56
CA ASP A 79 3.97 9.83 -15.53
C ASP A 79 4.36 8.37 -15.70
N TYR A 80 3.64 7.51 -15.01
CA TYR A 80 3.73 6.06 -15.15
C TYR A 80 2.57 5.56 -15.97
N VAL A 81 2.85 4.86 -17.05
CA VAL A 81 1.84 4.33 -17.97
C VAL A 81 1.50 2.90 -17.59
N PHE A 82 0.20 2.65 -17.50
CA PHE A 82 -0.36 1.33 -17.16
C PHE A 82 -1.34 0.90 -18.23
N MET A 83 -1.36 -0.38 -18.53
CA MET A 83 -2.35 -0.98 -19.42
C MET A 83 -3.36 -1.77 -18.59
N ASP A 84 -4.64 -1.48 -18.78
CA ASP A 84 -5.72 -2.27 -18.18
C ASP A 84 -5.70 -3.69 -18.77
N MET A 85 -5.67 -4.70 -17.92
CA MET A 85 -5.55 -6.10 -18.36
C MET A 85 -6.85 -6.66 -18.95
N GLU A 86 -7.98 -5.99 -18.76
CA GLU A 86 -9.28 -6.37 -19.35
C GLU A 86 -9.59 -5.60 -20.61
N THR A 87 -9.44 -4.28 -20.58
CA THR A 87 -9.81 -3.39 -21.69
C THR A 87 -8.67 -3.07 -22.63
N TYR A 88 -7.42 -3.31 -22.21
CA TYR A 88 -6.17 -2.96 -22.90
C TYR A 88 -5.99 -1.45 -23.15
N GLU A 89 -6.75 -0.63 -22.43
CA GLU A 89 -6.60 0.82 -22.50
C GLU A 89 -5.41 1.29 -21.67
N GLU A 90 -4.73 2.33 -22.16
CA GLU A 90 -3.65 2.98 -21.41
C GLU A 90 -4.20 3.96 -20.39
N ASN A 91 -3.61 3.96 -19.20
CA ASN A 91 -3.91 4.90 -18.14
C ASN A 91 -2.60 5.50 -17.65
N ARG A 92 -2.57 6.81 -17.43
CA ARG A 92 -1.41 7.53 -16.91
C ARG A 92 -1.65 7.92 -15.47
N LEU A 93 -0.71 7.58 -14.62
CA LEU A 93 -0.74 7.93 -13.20
C LEU A 93 0.53 8.66 -12.81
N SER A 94 0.40 9.69 -11.99
CA SER A 94 1.54 10.40 -11.41
C SER A 94 2.12 9.64 -10.22
N ALA A 95 3.36 9.97 -9.86
CA ALA A 95 3.98 9.43 -8.64
C ALA A 95 3.15 9.73 -7.39
N ALA A 96 2.51 10.91 -7.33
CA ALA A 96 1.65 11.28 -6.21
C ALA A 96 0.41 10.39 -6.08
N GLN A 97 -0.17 9.96 -7.20
CA GLN A 97 -1.33 9.05 -7.20
C GLN A 97 -0.94 7.63 -6.79
N ILE A 98 0.26 7.19 -7.15
CA ILE A 98 0.78 5.86 -6.79
C ILE A 98 1.22 5.81 -5.32
N GLY A 99 1.80 6.89 -4.82
CA GLY A 99 2.27 7.00 -3.45
C GLY A 99 3.72 6.51 -3.26
N ASP A 100 4.11 6.31 -2.00
CA ASP A 100 5.50 6.00 -1.63
C ASP A 100 6.03 4.70 -2.24
N ARG A 101 5.15 3.76 -2.57
CA ARG A 101 5.54 2.49 -3.17
C ARG A 101 5.98 2.59 -4.62
N VAL A 102 5.87 3.77 -5.23
CA VAL A 102 6.38 4.01 -6.60
C VAL A 102 7.85 3.62 -6.74
N LYS A 103 8.61 3.70 -5.66
CA LYS A 103 10.02 3.28 -5.62
C LYS A 103 10.27 1.79 -5.87
N TYR A 104 9.23 0.96 -5.81
CA TYR A 104 9.30 -0.48 -6.13
C TYR A 104 8.63 -0.83 -7.46
N LEU A 105 8.08 0.15 -8.15
CA LEU A 105 7.37 -0.07 -9.40
C LEU A 105 8.35 -0.38 -10.53
N LYS A 106 8.20 -1.56 -11.10
CA LYS A 106 9.05 -2.08 -12.17
C LYS A 106 8.22 -2.28 -13.44
N GLU A 107 8.82 -2.05 -14.60
CA GLU A 107 8.16 -2.34 -15.88
C GLU A 107 7.75 -3.80 -15.95
N GLY A 108 6.53 -4.05 -16.44
CA GLY A 108 5.93 -5.38 -16.52
C GLY A 108 5.22 -5.82 -15.24
N MET A 109 5.30 -5.06 -14.15
CA MET A 109 4.64 -5.38 -12.88
C MET A 109 3.14 -5.20 -12.99
N GLU A 110 2.38 -6.17 -12.47
CA GLU A 110 0.93 -6.06 -12.31
C GLU A 110 0.60 -5.40 -10.98
N VAL A 111 -0.34 -4.45 -11.03
CA VAL A 111 -0.83 -3.72 -9.85
C VAL A 111 -2.35 -3.71 -9.86
N ASN A 112 -2.96 -3.45 -8.70
CA ASN A 112 -4.38 -3.16 -8.62
C ASN A 112 -4.60 -1.68 -8.42
N VAL A 113 -5.35 -1.05 -9.32
CA VAL A 113 -5.76 0.36 -9.21
C VAL A 113 -7.14 0.41 -8.61
N VAL A 114 -7.28 1.08 -7.49
CA VAL A 114 -8.53 1.24 -6.76
C VAL A 114 -9.10 2.62 -7.04
N ARG A 115 -10.33 2.67 -7.56
CA ARG A 115 -11.03 3.91 -7.90
C ARG A 115 -12.33 4.04 -7.12
N TRP A 116 -12.68 5.29 -6.86
CA TRP A 116 -13.96 5.69 -6.32
C TRP A 116 -14.52 6.82 -7.19
N ASN A 117 -15.68 6.60 -7.81
CA ASN A 117 -16.28 7.57 -8.73
C ASN A 117 -15.28 8.09 -9.79
N THR A 118 -14.57 7.18 -10.45
CA THR A 118 -13.53 7.46 -11.46
C THR A 118 -12.23 8.07 -10.92
N GLN A 119 -12.17 8.46 -9.66
CA GLN A 119 -10.96 8.98 -9.03
C GLN A 119 -10.07 7.83 -8.52
N VAL A 120 -8.78 7.88 -8.85
CA VAL A 120 -7.80 6.94 -8.30
C VAL A 120 -7.57 7.23 -6.83
N MET A 121 -7.85 6.25 -5.99
CA MET A 121 -7.70 6.36 -4.54
C MET A 121 -6.42 5.70 -4.04
N GLU A 122 -6.05 4.57 -4.62
CA GLU A 122 -4.93 3.76 -4.19
C GLU A 122 -4.41 2.93 -5.36
N VAL A 123 -3.10 2.69 -5.38
CA VAL A 123 -2.46 1.71 -6.26
C VAL A 123 -1.81 0.66 -5.38
N GLU A 124 -2.31 -0.57 -5.46
CA GLU A 124 -1.82 -1.70 -4.67
C GLU A 124 -0.77 -2.47 -5.46
N LEU A 125 0.49 -2.44 -5.00
CA LEU A 125 1.56 -3.26 -5.54
C LEU A 125 1.52 -4.65 -4.92
N PRO A 126 2.15 -5.66 -5.56
CA PRO A 126 2.38 -6.95 -4.91
C PRO A 126 3.09 -6.77 -3.56
N ASN A 127 2.81 -7.65 -2.61
CA ASN A 127 3.41 -7.58 -1.28
C ASN A 127 4.93 -7.73 -1.29
N SER A 128 5.45 -8.39 -2.30
CA SER A 128 6.89 -8.55 -2.49
C SER A 128 7.27 -8.42 -3.96
N VAL A 129 8.49 -8.00 -4.20
CA VAL A 129 9.05 -7.80 -5.53
C VAL A 129 10.50 -8.30 -5.55
N VAL A 130 10.93 -8.85 -6.69
CA VAL A 130 12.32 -9.24 -6.93
C VAL A 130 13.02 -8.14 -7.70
N LEU A 131 14.08 -7.60 -7.14
CA LEU A 131 14.83 -6.47 -7.70
C LEU A 131 16.33 -6.76 -7.68
N GLU A 132 17.02 -6.32 -8.72
CA GLU A 132 18.48 -6.42 -8.81
C GLU A 132 19.16 -5.31 -8.01
N VAL A 133 20.18 -5.66 -7.25
CA VAL A 133 21.03 -4.69 -6.55
C VAL A 133 21.98 -4.05 -7.55
N ILE A 134 21.89 -2.73 -7.70
CA ILE A 134 22.73 -1.96 -8.62
C ILE A 134 23.86 -1.22 -7.92
N GLN A 135 23.75 -0.99 -6.62
CA GLN A 135 24.78 -0.33 -5.82
C GLN A 135 24.72 -0.82 -4.39
N THR A 136 25.87 -1.20 -3.86
CA THR A 136 26.05 -1.51 -2.44
C THR A 136 27.54 -1.51 -2.11
N ASP A 137 27.86 -1.28 -0.83
CA ASP A 137 29.25 -1.35 -0.37
C ASP A 137 29.66 -2.81 -0.14
N PRO A 138 30.97 -3.11 -0.23
CA PRO A 138 31.48 -4.41 0.17
C PRO A 138 31.23 -4.64 1.67
N GLY A 139 30.74 -5.83 2.03
CA GLY A 139 30.64 -6.22 3.43
C GLY A 139 32.04 -6.44 4.01
N VAL A 140 32.34 -5.78 5.14
CA VAL A 140 33.63 -5.96 5.83
C VAL A 140 33.52 -7.11 6.82
N LYS A 141 34.38 -8.12 6.69
CA LYS A 141 34.47 -9.22 7.65
C LYS A 141 34.88 -8.68 9.03
N GLY A 142 34.08 -8.97 10.04
CA GLY A 142 34.40 -8.67 11.44
C GLY A 142 33.70 -7.45 12.02
N ASP A 143 32.96 -6.67 11.24
CA ASP A 143 32.27 -5.49 11.75
C ASP A 143 31.11 -5.85 12.69
N THR A 144 30.50 -7.00 12.50
CA THR A 144 29.50 -7.52 13.43
C THR A 144 29.52 -9.05 13.44
N ALA A 145 29.52 -9.62 14.61
CA ALA A 145 29.58 -11.07 14.76
C ALA A 145 28.32 -11.78 14.24
N THR A 146 27.17 -11.11 14.25
CA THR A 146 25.89 -11.67 13.77
C THR A 146 24.94 -10.54 13.37
N GLY A 147 24.24 -10.69 12.23
CA GLY A 147 23.08 -9.87 11.89
C GLY A 147 23.37 -8.46 11.40
N GLY A 148 24.58 -8.15 10.98
CA GLY A 148 24.90 -6.85 10.38
C GLY A 148 24.21 -6.65 9.05
N THR A 149 23.75 -5.42 8.81
CA THR A 149 23.14 -5.01 7.56
C THR A 149 23.88 -3.82 6.95
N LYS A 150 23.70 -3.64 5.66
CA LYS A 150 24.23 -2.48 4.92
C LYS A 150 23.18 -1.96 3.94
N PRO A 151 23.24 -0.69 3.57
CA PRO A 151 22.33 -0.16 2.55
C PRO A 151 22.70 -0.69 1.16
N ALA A 152 21.66 -0.99 0.38
CA ALA A 152 21.79 -1.32 -1.04
C ALA A 152 20.76 -0.53 -1.83
N ILE A 153 21.15 -0.10 -3.04
CA ILE A 153 20.22 0.52 -3.99
C ILE A 153 19.87 -0.51 -5.05
N VAL A 154 18.57 -0.68 -5.27
CA VAL A 154 18.03 -1.61 -6.25
C VAL A 154 17.68 -0.90 -7.57
N GLU A 155 17.42 -1.67 -8.61
CA GLU A 155 17.20 -1.19 -9.98
C GLU A 155 16.12 -0.12 -10.12
N THR A 156 15.14 -0.08 -9.23
CA THR A 156 14.09 0.96 -9.22
C THR A 156 14.48 2.23 -8.47
N GLY A 157 15.68 2.29 -7.91
CA GLY A 157 16.19 3.44 -7.16
C GLY A 157 15.89 3.40 -5.65
N ALA A 158 15.17 2.40 -5.17
CA ALA A 158 14.88 2.27 -3.75
C ALA A 158 16.10 1.83 -2.96
N GLN A 159 16.22 2.32 -1.73
CA GLN A 159 17.23 1.87 -0.79
C GLN A 159 16.65 0.82 0.16
N VAL A 160 17.33 -0.31 0.29
CA VAL A 160 16.92 -1.41 1.16
C VAL A 160 18.11 -1.83 2.02
N MET A 161 17.86 -2.09 3.29
CA MET A 161 18.89 -2.66 4.17
C MET A 161 18.99 -4.17 3.91
N VAL A 162 20.19 -4.61 3.54
CA VAL A 162 20.45 -6.01 3.16
C VAL A 162 21.56 -6.60 4.04
N PRO A 163 21.64 -7.95 4.13
CA PRO A 163 22.77 -8.60 4.80
C PRO A 163 24.11 -8.22 4.16
N LEU A 164 25.18 -8.29 4.94
CA LEU A 164 26.53 -7.89 4.49
C LEU A 164 27.05 -8.71 3.29
N PHE A 165 26.55 -9.93 3.10
CA PHE A 165 26.99 -10.81 2.01
C PHE A 165 26.41 -10.49 0.64
N ILE A 166 25.43 -9.57 0.56
CA ILE A 166 24.80 -9.20 -0.69
C ILE A 166 25.78 -8.36 -1.54
N SER A 167 25.91 -8.71 -2.82
CA SER A 167 26.77 -8.03 -3.80
C SER A 167 25.95 -7.39 -4.92
N ILE A 168 26.58 -6.48 -5.64
CA ILE A 168 26.00 -5.87 -6.85
C ILE A 168 25.71 -6.98 -7.87
N GLY A 169 24.54 -6.91 -8.52
CA GLY A 169 24.08 -7.88 -9.51
C GLY A 169 23.25 -9.01 -8.93
N GLU A 170 23.20 -9.16 -7.62
CA GLU A 170 22.32 -10.15 -7.00
C GLU A 170 20.88 -9.71 -7.02
N ARG A 171 19.97 -10.65 -7.22
CA ARG A 171 18.53 -10.43 -7.20
C ARG A 171 18.02 -10.74 -5.81
N ILE A 172 17.33 -9.77 -5.22
CA ILE A 172 16.79 -9.87 -3.87
C ILE A 172 15.28 -9.71 -3.89
N LYS A 173 14.63 -10.37 -2.95
CA LYS A 173 13.19 -10.23 -2.70
C LYS A 173 12.97 -9.23 -1.58
N VAL A 174 12.13 -8.24 -1.84
CA VAL A 174 11.83 -7.14 -0.91
C VAL A 174 10.35 -7.11 -0.61
N ASP A 175 10.00 -6.94 0.67
CA ASP A 175 8.62 -6.66 1.08
C ASP A 175 8.30 -5.19 0.80
N THR A 176 7.34 -4.95 -0.09
CA THR A 176 6.97 -3.60 -0.49
C THR A 176 6.18 -2.84 0.58
N ARG A 177 5.66 -3.53 1.60
CA ARG A 177 4.89 -2.94 2.70
C ARG A 177 5.78 -2.44 3.83
N THR A 178 6.87 -3.13 4.10
CA THR A 178 7.75 -2.88 5.24
C THR A 178 9.15 -2.40 4.85
N ASP A 179 9.45 -2.36 3.55
CA ASP A 179 10.76 -2.01 3.00
C ASP A 179 11.86 -2.99 3.46
N SER A 180 11.50 -4.25 3.71
CA SER A 180 12.38 -5.24 4.31
C SER A 180 12.90 -6.24 3.29
N TYR A 181 14.17 -6.60 3.44
CA TYR A 181 14.77 -7.71 2.71
C TYR A 181 14.15 -9.04 3.17
N LEU A 182 13.73 -9.88 2.24
CA LEU A 182 13.13 -11.18 2.50
C LEU A 182 14.04 -12.35 2.15
N GLY A 183 14.98 -12.18 1.24
CA GLY A 183 15.86 -13.24 0.79
C GLY A 183 16.47 -12.97 -0.57
N ARG A 184 17.34 -13.86 -1.01
CA ARG A 184 17.83 -13.89 -2.41
C ARG A 184 16.87 -14.72 -3.26
N GLU A 185 16.78 -14.39 -4.56
CA GLU A 185 16.09 -15.24 -5.52
C GLU A 185 16.94 -16.43 -5.91
#